data_b110224bb804143066a4c2aa380d749c
#
_entry.id   b110224bb804143066a4c2aa380d749c
#
_cell.length_a   1.000
_cell.length_b   1.000
_cell.length_c   1.000
_cell.angle_alpha   90.00
_cell.angle_beta   90.00
_cell.angle_gamma   90.00
#
_symmetry.space_group_name_H-M   'P 1'
#
loop_
_entity.id
_entity.type
_entity.pdbx_description
1 polymer ?
#
loop_
_entity_poly.entity_id
_entity_poly.type
_entity_poly.pdbx_seq_one_letter_code
_entity_poly.pdbx_strand_id
1 'polypeptide(L)'
;MGKIITNRELIEAPAIAPLRYGLFTAARGATLTTRMIGSGLQFLSDHCGGAELYDQTCEVSPTKEFTEGSDLMGADPYWIVARKRCGTVGRTGTEMLSAVRQQLISAEQTLVESVVWDGAGVAGATPTLTGAGATVVTPGAPGAGAAIAALEEAFYDVSGYQGVIHINMRGYAAIRYAGLMDPAERVAGVYKTPMGTSLSIGSGYGITGPAGVAPAAGFVWAFMTSPITVWRSGILPQPDPRQTLDRTLNQWDVVAEEVFAHTWDCPDVFAVQVPIAAPATAATPAVP
;
A
#
# COMPACT_ATOMS: atom_id res chain seq x y z
N MET A 1 27.56 -47.66 4.68
CA MET A 1 26.92 -47.26 3.43
C MET A 1 27.41 -45.89 3.10
N GLY A 2 28.29 -45.73 2.11
CA GLY A 2 28.80 -44.44 1.67
C GLY A 2 27.68 -43.65 0.97
N LYS A 3 27.41 -42.45 1.45
CA LYS A 3 26.46 -41.52 0.81
C LYS A 3 27.09 -41.11 -0.53
N ILE A 4 26.48 -41.52 -1.66
CA ILE A 4 26.87 -41.08 -2.98
C ILE A 4 26.55 -39.58 -3.03
N ILE A 5 27.59 -38.76 -2.91
CA ILE A 5 27.47 -37.32 -3.15
C ILE A 5 27.43 -37.16 -4.68
N THR A 6 26.23 -37.07 -5.24
CA THR A 6 26.08 -36.65 -6.65
C THR A 6 26.59 -35.22 -6.75
N ASN A 7 27.60 -34.97 -7.56
CA ASN A 7 28.02 -33.63 -7.95
C ASN A 7 26.84 -32.92 -8.63
N ARG A 8 26.12 -32.11 -7.84
CA ARG A 8 25.07 -31.25 -8.38
C ARG A 8 25.72 -29.95 -8.82
N GLU A 9 25.48 -29.58 -10.06
CA GLU A 9 25.89 -28.27 -10.56
C GLU A 9 25.00 -27.19 -9.94
N LEU A 10 25.63 -26.10 -9.47
CA LEU A 10 24.92 -24.94 -8.96
C LEU A 10 24.45 -24.11 -10.16
N ILE A 11 23.17 -24.13 -10.43
CA ILE A 11 22.53 -23.29 -11.45
C ILE A 11 22.01 -22.01 -10.83
N GLU A 12 21.89 -20.96 -11.63
CA GLU A 12 21.28 -19.70 -11.22
C GLU A 12 19.80 -19.91 -10.91
N ALA A 13 19.32 -19.30 -9.82
CA ALA A 13 17.91 -19.34 -9.47
C ALA A 13 17.06 -18.57 -10.51
N PRO A 14 15.83 -19.03 -10.79
CA PRO A 14 14.93 -18.30 -11.68
C PRO A 14 14.74 -16.85 -11.26
N ALA A 15 14.65 -15.94 -12.23
CA ALA A 15 14.39 -14.54 -11.97
C ALA A 15 13.01 -14.37 -11.33
N ILE A 16 12.95 -13.51 -10.31
CA ILE A 16 11.72 -13.19 -9.58
C ILE A 16 11.14 -11.90 -10.18
N ALA A 17 9.86 -11.93 -10.55
CA ALA A 17 9.14 -10.75 -10.97
C ALA A 17 8.46 -10.09 -9.75
N PRO A 18 8.53 -8.76 -9.59
CA PRO A 18 7.81 -8.03 -8.56
C PRO A 18 6.30 -8.20 -8.71
N LEU A 19 5.57 -8.06 -7.60
CA LEU A 19 4.12 -8.02 -7.62
C LEU A 19 3.63 -6.83 -8.46
N ARG A 20 2.62 -7.08 -9.29
CA ARG A 20 1.96 -6.05 -10.10
C ARG A 20 0.68 -5.60 -9.40
N TYR A 21 0.21 -4.41 -9.75
CA TYR A 21 -1.09 -3.85 -9.31
C TYR A 21 -1.18 -3.48 -7.83
N GLY A 22 -0.09 -3.56 -7.09
CA GLY A 22 -0.03 -3.15 -5.70
C GLY A 22 0.23 -1.65 -5.53
N LEU A 23 0.63 -1.28 -4.33
CA LEU A 23 0.83 0.11 -3.92
C LEU A 23 1.79 0.87 -4.84
N PHE A 24 2.93 0.28 -5.21
CA PHE A 24 3.93 0.98 -6.05
C PHE A 24 3.45 1.30 -7.46
N THR A 25 2.41 0.62 -7.93
CA THR A 25 1.79 0.91 -9.22
C THR A 25 0.72 2.00 -9.11
N ALA A 26 -0.03 2.01 -8.01
CA ALA A 26 -1.12 2.96 -7.77
C ALA A 26 -0.63 4.30 -7.18
N ALA A 27 0.50 4.29 -6.49
CA ALA A 27 1.10 5.45 -5.84
C ALA A 27 1.99 6.25 -6.79
N ARG A 28 2.17 7.52 -6.48
CA ARG A 28 3.23 8.34 -7.07
C ARG A 28 4.57 7.96 -6.42
N GLY A 29 5.58 7.64 -7.21
CA GLY A 29 6.94 7.45 -6.74
C GLY A 29 7.68 8.78 -6.56
N ALA A 30 8.42 8.93 -5.44
CA ALA A 30 9.27 10.09 -5.19
C ALA A 30 10.59 9.66 -4.53
N THR A 31 11.61 10.51 -4.63
CA THR A 31 12.95 10.20 -4.08
C THR A 31 13.08 10.76 -2.67
N LEU A 32 13.52 9.91 -1.75
CA LEU A 32 13.86 10.28 -0.38
C LEU A 32 15.31 10.73 -0.31
N THR A 33 15.54 11.98 0.10
CA THR A 33 16.90 12.52 0.26
C THR A 33 17.47 12.18 1.63
N THR A 34 18.80 12.25 1.78
CA THR A 34 19.48 12.00 3.05
C THR A 34 18.98 12.91 4.19
N ARG A 35 18.61 14.15 3.87
CA ARG A 35 18.04 15.06 4.86
C ARG A 35 16.68 14.58 5.36
N MET A 36 15.81 14.14 4.45
CA MET A 36 14.48 13.60 4.79
C MET A 36 14.59 12.33 5.64
N ILE A 37 15.60 11.49 5.37
CA ILE A 37 15.86 10.28 6.17
C ILE A 37 16.19 10.64 7.62
N GLY A 38 16.92 11.72 7.85
CA GLY A 38 17.34 12.14 9.20
C GLY A 38 16.31 12.98 9.97
N SER A 39 15.42 13.69 9.27
CA SER A 39 14.50 14.67 9.90
C SER A 39 13.01 14.34 9.73
N GLY A 40 12.67 13.29 8.98
CA GLY A 40 11.29 13.03 8.57
C GLY A 40 10.82 13.95 7.44
N LEU A 41 9.57 13.77 7.02
CA LEU A 41 8.89 14.60 6.04
C LEU A 41 7.80 15.41 6.74
N GLN A 42 7.70 16.67 6.36
CA GLN A 42 6.58 17.53 6.74
C GLN A 42 6.07 18.24 5.49
N PHE A 43 4.76 18.38 5.39
CA PHE A 43 4.09 19.09 4.31
C PHE A 43 2.80 19.72 4.81
N LEU A 44 2.39 20.79 4.14
CA LEU A 44 1.10 21.42 4.39
C LEU A 44 0.04 20.70 3.57
N SER A 45 -1.07 20.40 4.21
CA SER A 45 -2.23 19.80 3.56
C SER A 45 -3.11 20.92 3.02
N ASP A 46 -2.93 21.25 1.74
CA ASP A 46 -3.58 22.42 1.13
C ASP A 46 -4.88 22.08 0.38
N HIS A 47 -5.17 20.79 0.17
CA HIS A 47 -6.31 20.34 -0.64
C HIS A 47 -7.45 19.76 0.22
N CYS A 48 -7.36 19.89 1.54
CA CYS A 48 -8.37 19.41 2.46
C CYS A 48 -9.32 20.54 2.82
N GLY A 49 -10.55 20.39 2.42
CA GLY A 49 -11.60 21.36 2.63
C GLY A 49 -12.33 21.67 1.33
N GLY A 50 -13.63 21.69 1.42
CA GLY A 50 -14.49 21.98 0.27
C GLY A 50 -14.51 23.46 -0.07
N ALA A 51 -14.85 23.75 -1.31
CA ALA A 51 -15.30 25.08 -1.69
C ALA A 51 -16.72 25.30 -1.18
N GLU A 52 -17.00 26.43 -0.61
CA GLU A 52 -18.33 26.78 -0.14
C GLU A 52 -19.10 27.57 -1.20
N LEU A 53 -20.38 27.27 -1.33
CA LEU A 53 -21.30 28.03 -2.19
C LEU A 53 -21.95 29.15 -1.39
N TYR A 54 -21.71 30.38 -1.81
CA TYR A 54 -22.34 31.56 -1.22
C TYR A 54 -23.41 32.12 -2.18
N ASP A 55 -24.63 32.26 -1.68
CA ASP A 55 -25.68 33.01 -2.40
C ASP A 55 -25.50 34.49 -2.13
N GLN A 56 -25.03 35.23 -3.11
CA GLN A 56 -24.84 36.67 -3.06
C GLN A 56 -25.90 37.39 -3.86
N THR A 57 -26.82 38.10 -3.20
CA THR A 57 -27.75 38.99 -3.83
C THR A 57 -27.28 40.44 -3.71
N CYS A 58 -27.84 41.36 -4.52
CA CYS A 58 -27.49 42.77 -4.42
C CYS A 58 -27.86 43.43 -3.07
N GLU A 59 -28.70 42.78 -2.29
CA GLU A 59 -29.22 43.30 -1.01
C GLU A 59 -28.53 42.72 0.20
N VAL A 60 -27.96 41.52 0.07
CA VAL A 60 -27.29 40.81 1.20
C VAL A 60 -25.97 40.24 0.73
N SER A 61 -24.90 40.72 1.35
CA SER A 61 -23.58 40.13 1.21
C SER A 61 -23.32 39.28 2.48
N PRO A 62 -23.37 37.94 2.41
CA PRO A 62 -23.09 37.12 3.57
C PRO A 62 -21.63 37.29 4.00
N THR A 63 -21.39 37.24 5.31
CA THR A 63 -20.03 37.20 5.85
C THR A 63 -19.40 35.88 5.40
N LYS A 64 -18.30 35.95 4.69
CA LYS A 64 -17.52 34.76 4.31
C LYS A 64 -16.78 34.29 5.55
N GLU A 65 -17.07 33.09 6.01
CA GLU A 65 -16.28 32.40 7.02
C GLU A 65 -15.19 31.62 6.30
N PHE A 66 -13.96 31.88 6.65
CA PHE A 66 -12.82 31.14 6.10
C PHE A 66 -12.46 30.04 7.06
N THR A 67 -12.43 28.79 6.57
CA THR A 67 -11.87 27.68 7.31
C THR A 67 -10.37 27.93 7.46
N GLU A 68 -9.89 28.02 8.69
CA GLU A 68 -8.48 28.29 8.94
C GLU A 68 -7.60 27.13 8.50
N GLY A 69 -6.61 27.48 7.69
CA GLY A 69 -5.28 26.87 7.67
C GLY A 69 -5.17 25.52 6.97
N SER A 70 -3.95 25.32 6.52
CA SER A 70 -3.47 24.02 6.09
C SER A 70 -2.95 23.26 7.30
N ASP A 71 -3.36 22.03 7.49
CA ASP A 71 -2.81 21.18 8.54
C ASP A 71 -1.38 20.75 8.22
N LEU A 72 -0.52 20.81 9.23
CA LEU A 72 0.85 20.31 9.09
C LEU A 72 0.87 18.80 9.27
N MET A 73 1.01 18.09 8.16
CA MET A 73 1.12 16.64 8.13
C MET A 73 2.57 16.20 8.20
N GLY A 74 2.82 15.05 8.81
CA GLY A 74 4.15 14.46 8.93
C GLY A 74 4.19 12.98 8.59
N ALA A 75 5.36 12.53 8.15
CA ALA A 75 5.63 11.11 7.94
C ALA A 75 7.07 10.79 8.31
N ASP A 76 7.26 9.80 9.17
CA ASP A 76 8.57 9.31 9.55
C ASP A 76 9.05 8.23 8.58
N PRO A 77 10.33 8.29 8.17
CA PRO A 77 10.93 7.25 7.36
C PRO A 77 11.13 5.95 8.14
N TYR A 78 11.02 4.83 7.44
CA TYR A 78 11.27 3.50 7.99
C TYR A 78 12.17 2.68 7.07
N TRP A 79 12.86 1.70 7.65
CA TRP A 79 13.87 0.90 6.99
C TRP A 79 13.33 -0.47 6.64
N ILE A 80 13.63 -0.91 5.43
CA ILE A 80 13.46 -2.30 5.01
C ILE A 80 14.84 -2.90 4.81
N VAL A 81 15.11 -4.01 5.48
CA VAL A 81 16.43 -4.63 5.53
C VAL A 81 16.32 -6.09 5.13
N ALA A 82 17.13 -6.49 4.16
CA ALA A 82 17.35 -7.89 3.84
C ALA A 82 18.78 -8.27 4.24
N ARG A 83 18.95 -9.40 4.91
CA ARG A 83 20.24 -9.90 5.38
C ARG A 83 20.42 -11.37 5.03
N LYS A 84 21.60 -11.71 4.60
CA LYS A 84 21.98 -13.10 4.35
C LYS A 84 23.37 -13.40 4.86
N ARG A 85 23.45 -14.50 5.61
CA ARG A 85 24.71 -15.06 6.06
C ARG A 85 24.93 -16.43 5.42
N CYS A 86 26.09 -16.65 4.83
CA CYS A 86 26.41 -17.91 4.16
C CYS A 86 27.93 -18.19 4.20
N GLY A 87 28.29 -19.48 4.27
CA GLY A 87 29.68 -19.89 4.12
C GLY A 87 30.25 -19.45 2.76
N THR A 88 31.58 -19.27 2.73
CA THR A 88 32.31 -18.81 1.53
C THR A 88 32.42 -19.86 0.43
N VAL A 89 32.12 -21.13 0.74
CA VAL A 89 32.23 -22.23 -0.22
C VAL A 89 31.14 -22.16 -1.25
N GLY A 90 31.53 -22.01 -2.52
CA GLY A 90 30.62 -22.06 -3.69
C GLY A 90 29.90 -20.75 -4.03
N ARG A 91 30.19 -19.63 -3.32
CA ARG A 91 29.63 -18.31 -3.65
C ARG A 91 30.61 -17.19 -3.40
N THR A 92 30.62 -16.21 -4.30
CA THR A 92 31.36 -14.96 -4.15
C THR A 92 30.56 -13.94 -3.34
N GLY A 93 31.23 -12.95 -2.73
CA GLY A 93 30.54 -11.84 -2.06
C GLY A 93 29.62 -11.04 -2.97
N THR A 94 29.96 -10.91 -4.25
CA THR A 94 29.14 -10.21 -5.25
C THR A 94 27.85 -10.97 -5.53
N GLU A 95 27.90 -12.28 -5.69
CA GLU A 95 26.69 -13.13 -5.86
C GLU A 95 25.79 -13.07 -4.63
N MET A 96 26.38 -13.04 -3.44
CA MET A 96 25.63 -12.90 -2.20
C MET A 96 24.95 -11.55 -2.12
N LEU A 97 25.63 -10.46 -2.49
CA LEU A 97 25.04 -9.12 -2.53
C LEU A 97 23.91 -9.02 -3.54
N SER A 98 24.08 -9.60 -4.73
CA SER A 98 23.01 -9.67 -5.73
C SER A 98 21.78 -10.41 -5.19
N ALA A 99 21.98 -11.56 -4.55
CA ALA A 99 20.89 -12.36 -3.99
C ALA A 99 20.12 -11.62 -2.87
N VAL A 100 20.84 -10.87 -2.01
CA VAL A 100 20.21 -10.08 -0.94
C VAL A 100 19.44 -8.89 -1.51
N ARG A 101 19.96 -8.21 -2.53
CA ARG A 101 19.23 -7.15 -3.25
C ARG A 101 17.94 -7.66 -3.89
N GLN A 102 17.99 -8.81 -4.55
CA GLN A 102 16.78 -9.42 -5.11
C GLN A 102 15.77 -9.80 -4.01
N GLN A 103 16.23 -10.29 -2.88
CA GLN A 103 15.38 -10.59 -1.73
C GLN A 103 14.69 -9.31 -1.20
N LEU A 104 15.43 -8.20 -1.10
CA LEU A 104 14.87 -6.90 -0.71
C LEU A 104 13.79 -6.46 -1.70
N ILE A 105 14.12 -6.38 -3.00
CA ILE A 105 13.19 -5.96 -4.06
C ILE A 105 11.92 -6.82 -4.11
N SER A 106 12.03 -8.12 -3.84
CA SER A 106 10.86 -9.00 -3.84
C SER A 106 9.93 -8.80 -2.64
N ALA A 107 10.46 -8.31 -1.52
CA ALA A 107 9.71 -8.13 -0.28
C ALA A 107 9.23 -6.70 -0.05
N GLU A 108 9.90 -5.70 -0.64
CA GLU A 108 9.70 -4.28 -0.34
C GLU A 108 8.23 -3.83 -0.46
N GLN A 109 7.56 -4.17 -1.56
CA GLN A 109 6.17 -3.75 -1.75
C GLN A 109 5.24 -4.30 -0.68
N THR A 110 5.32 -5.60 -0.38
CA THR A 110 4.48 -6.23 0.66
C THR A 110 4.73 -5.63 2.03
N LEU A 111 5.97 -5.31 2.36
CA LEU A 111 6.32 -4.69 3.64
C LEU A 111 5.84 -3.24 3.71
N VAL A 112 6.01 -2.45 2.65
CA VAL A 112 5.48 -1.08 2.60
C VAL A 112 3.95 -1.09 2.70
N GLU A 113 3.26 -1.99 2.01
CA GLU A 113 1.81 -2.15 2.10
C GLU A 113 1.35 -2.49 3.52
N SER A 114 2.09 -3.31 4.27
CA SER A 114 1.75 -3.61 5.66
C SER A 114 1.93 -2.40 6.58
N VAL A 115 2.97 -1.60 6.35
CA VAL A 115 3.17 -0.34 7.10
C VAL A 115 2.08 0.67 6.77
N VAL A 116 1.70 0.83 5.50
CA VAL A 116 0.58 1.70 5.09
C VAL A 116 -0.74 1.23 5.71
N TRP A 117 -0.93 -0.08 5.85
CA TRP A 117 -2.16 -0.63 6.40
C TRP A 117 -2.32 -0.30 7.89
N ASP A 118 -1.39 -0.74 8.72
CA ASP A 118 -1.52 -0.68 10.18
C ASP A 118 -0.24 -0.24 10.92
N GLY A 119 0.79 0.20 10.20
CA GLY A 119 2.06 0.60 10.81
C GLY A 119 2.91 -0.57 11.29
N ALA A 120 2.69 -1.79 10.76
CA ALA A 120 3.34 -3.01 11.23
C ALA A 120 4.87 -2.88 11.30
N GLY A 121 5.42 -3.02 12.51
CA GLY A 121 6.86 -3.03 12.77
C GLY A 121 7.54 -1.64 12.74
N VAL A 122 6.79 -0.56 12.58
CA VAL A 122 7.32 0.81 12.56
C VAL A 122 6.85 1.59 13.78
N ALA A 123 7.80 2.22 14.47
CA ALA A 123 7.51 3.18 15.53
C ALA A 123 7.68 4.59 14.96
N GLY A 124 6.67 5.44 15.09
CA GLY A 124 6.75 6.82 14.64
C GLY A 124 5.41 7.36 14.11
N ALA A 125 5.41 8.64 13.76
CA ALA A 125 4.25 9.33 13.22
C ALA A 125 4.14 9.06 11.71
N THR A 126 3.67 7.87 11.37
CA THR A 126 3.45 7.47 9.96
C THR A 126 1.94 7.30 9.74
N PRO A 127 1.34 7.94 8.73
CA PRO A 127 -0.08 7.79 8.48
C PRO A 127 -0.43 6.33 8.14
N THR A 128 -1.52 5.81 8.72
CA THR A 128 -1.98 4.43 8.50
C THR A 128 -3.44 4.39 8.15
N LEU A 129 -3.85 3.39 7.36
CA LEU A 129 -5.24 3.22 6.96
C LEU A 129 -6.15 2.83 8.13
N THR A 130 -5.64 2.00 9.04
CA THR A 130 -6.40 1.53 10.21
C THR A 130 -6.41 2.51 11.39
N GLY A 131 -5.91 3.73 11.19
CA GLY A 131 -5.91 4.76 12.22
C GLY A 131 -7.30 5.01 12.82
N ALA A 132 -7.33 5.51 14.04
CA ALA A 132 -8.59 5.75 14.77
C ALA A 132 -9.48 6.84 14.10
N GLY A 133 -8.94 7.66 13.22
CA GLY A 133 -9.67 8.71 12.50
C GLY A 133 -10.37 8.26 11.22
N ALA A 134 -10.26 6.98 10.82
CA ALA A 134 -10.91 6.51 9.61
C ALA A 134 -12.44 6.48 9.72
N THR A 135 -13.12 7.11 8.77
CA THR A 135 -14.59 7.16 8.70
C THR A 135 -15.15 5.87 8.11
N VAL A 136 -15.95 5.15 8.87
CA VAL A 136 -16.60 3.92 8.42
C VAL A 136 -17.87 4.24 7.64
N VAL A 137 -17.89 3.81 6.37
CA VAL A 137 -19.05 4.00 5.49
C VAL A 137 -19.94 2.77 5.52
N THR A 138 -21.25 2.97 5.58
CA THR A 138 -22.24 1.89 5.52
C THR A 138 -22.89 1.88 4.13
N PRO A 139 -22.74 0.78 3.35
CA PRO A 139 -23.39 0.69 2.04
C PRO A 139 -24.91 0.70 2.15
N GLY A 140 -25.58 1.39 1.24
CA GLY A 140 -27.06 1.42 1.16
C GLY A 140 -27.69 0.13 0.62
N ALA A 141 -26.90 -0.76 0.02
CA ALA A 141 -27.35 -2.04 -0.53
C ALA A 141 -26.28 -3.14 -0.29
N PRO A 142 -26.67 -4.42 -0.30
CA PRO A 142 -25.73 -5.53 -0.18
C PRO A 142 -24.91 -5.72 -1.47
N GLY A 143 -23.67 -6.19 -1.31
CA GLY A 143 -22.78 -6.56 -2.41
C GLY A 143 -21.52 -5.71 -2.50
N ALA A 144 -20.49 -6.28 -3.14
CA ALA A 144 -19.19 -5.64 -3.28
C ALA A 144 -19.29 -4.33 -4.11
N GLY A 145 -20.20 -4.30 -5.10
CA GLY A 145 -20.44 -3.12 -5.92
C GLY A 145 -20.98 -1.95 -5.12
N ALA A 146 -21.99 -2.21 -4.30
CA ALA A 146 -22.59 -1.18 -3.45
C ALA A 146 -21.59 -0.68 -2.39
N ALA A 147 -20.74 -1.55 -1.88
CA ALA A 147 -19.71 -1.17 -0.91
C ALA A 147 -18.69 -0.20 -1.55
N ILE A 148 -18.20 -0.50 -2.74
CA ILE A 148 -17.24 0.36 -3.44
C ILE A 148 -17.89 1.68 -3.86
N ALA A 149 -19.12 1.64 -4.38
CA ALA A 149 -19.86 2.86 -4.75
C ALA A 149 -20.05 3.79 -3.55
N ALA A 150 -20.47 3.24 -2.39
CA ALA A 150 -20.64 4.03 -1.18
C ALA A 150 -19.30 4.61 -0.68
N LEU A 151 -18.21 3.87 -0.84
CA LEU A 151 -16.87 4.35 -0.48
C LEU A 151 -16.43 5.52 -1.36
N GLU A 152 -16.64 5.40 -2.68
CA GLU A 152 -16.34 6.46 -3.65
C GLU A 152 -17.24 7.69 -3.42
N GLU A 153 -18.53 7.49 -3.22
CA GLU A 153 -19.48 8.58 -2.93
C GLU A 153 -19.05 9.37 -1.68
N ALA A 154 -18.81 8.68 -0.56
CA ALA A 154 -18.42 9.34 0.67
C ALA A 154 -17.10 10.11 0.55
N PHE A 155 -16.13 9.57 -0.19
CA PHE A 155 -14.87 10.26 -0.44
C PHE A 155 -15.04 11.47 -1.36
N TYR A 156 -15.79 11.34 -2.44
CA TYR A 156 -15.97 12.43 -3.40
C TYR A 156 -16.82 13.58 -2.86
N ASP A 157 -17.76 13.30 -1.98
CA ASP A 157 -18.57 14.33 -1.32
C ASP A 157 -17.71 15.27 -0.46
N VAL A 158 -16.60 14.75 0.10
CA VAL A 158 -15.69 15.54 0.94
C VAL A 158 -14.55 16.14 0.13
N SER A 159 -13.93 15.35 -0.75
CA SER A 159 -12.67 15.73 -1.40
C SER A 159 -12.85 16.40 -2.75
N GLY A 160 -13.87 16.03 -3.53
CA GLY A 160 -14.10 16.54 -4.87
C GLY A 160 -13.09 16.10 -5.95
N TYR A 161 -12.14 15.21 -5.62
CA TYR A 161 -11.12 14.70 -6.54
C TYR A 161 -10.94 13.17 -6.40
N GLN A 162 -10.25 12.56 -7.37
CA GLN A 162 -10.04 11.11 -7.37
C GLN A 162 -9.01 10.68 -6.33
N GLY A 163 -9.37 9.67 -5.53
CA GLY A 163 -8.51 9.03 -4.56
C GLY A 163 -7.92 7.70 -5.04
N VAL A 164 -7.42 6.92 -4.07
CA VAL A 164 -6.91 5.56 -4.27
C VAL A 164 -7.64 4.62 -3.32
N ILE A 165 -8.18 3.54 -3.86
CA ILE A 165 -8.78 2.46 -3.06
C ILE A 165 -7.70 1.43 -2.74
N HIS A 166 -7.51 1.16 -1.46
CA HIS A 166 -6.59 0.15 -0.93
C HIS A 166 -7.37 -1.09 -0.52
N ILE A 167 -7.04 -2.23 -1.12
CA ILE A 167 -7.77 -3.47 -0.88
C ILE A 167 -6.83 -4.68 -0.96
N ASN A 168 -7.07 -5.69 -0.13
CA ASN A 168 -6.33 -6.93 -0.21
C ASN A 168 -6.80 -7.81 -1.39
N MET A 169 -6.05 -8.85 -1.70
CA MET A 169 -6.32 -9.73 -2.86
C MET A 169 -7.69 -10.43 -2.77
N ARG A 170 -8.21 -10.71 -1.56
CA ARG A 170 -9.53 -11.34 -1.39
C ARG A 170 -10.66 -10.37 -1.77
N GLY A 171 -10.56 -9.13 -1.32
CA GLY A 171 -11.51 -8.09 -1.66
C GLY A 171 -11.46 -7.75 -3.16
N TYR A 172 -10.27 -7.69 -3.75
CA TYR A 172 -10.12 -7.52 -5.19
C TYR A 172 -10.87 -8.62 -5.98
N ALA A 173 -10.74 -9.89 -5.58
CA ALA A 173 -11.46 -10.99 -6.24
C ALA A 173 -12.97 -10.79 -6.18
N ALA A 174 -13.52 -10.30 -5.06
CA ALA A 174 -14.94 -10.02 -4.90
C ALA A 174 -15.41 -8.85 -5.79
N ILE A 175 -14.64 -7.76 -5.86
CA ILE A 175 -14.92 -6.61 -6.72
C ILE A 175 -14.91 -7.01 -8.19
N ARG A 176 -13.92 -7.79 -8.60
CA ARG A 176 -13.82 -8.29 -9.97
C ARG A 176 -14.99 -9.20 -10.33
N TYR A 177 -15.38 -10.09 -9.42
CA TYR A 177 -16.53 -10.97 -9.61
C TYR A 177 -17.85 -10.20 -9.74
N ALA A 178 -17.97 -9.07 -9.06
CA ALA A 178 -19.12 -8.17 -9.16
C ALA A 178 -19.15 -7.34 -10.47
N GLY A 179 -18.20 -7.53 -11.38
CA GLY A 179 -18.14 -6.83 -12.67
C GLY A 179 -17.70 -5.36 -12.59
N LEU A 180 -17.18 -4.93 -11.45
CA LEU A 180 -16.75 -3.55 -11.22
C LEU A 180 -15.39 -3.19 -11.82
N MET A 181 -14.80 -4.09 -12.57
CA MET A 181 -13.50 -3.87 -13.18
C MET A 181 -13.52 -4.33 -14.62
N ASP A 182 -13.29 -3.41 -15.52
CA ASP A 182 -13.03 -3.75 -16.90
C ASP A 182 -11.58 -4.22 -17.04
N PRO A 183 -11.33 -5.47 -17.49
CA PRO A 183 -9.99 -5.94 -17.79
C PRO A 183 -9.31 -5.14 -18.92
N ALA A 184 -10.06 -4.37 -19.71
CA ALA A 184 -9.55 -3.49 -20.75
C ALA A 184 -9.08 -2.12 -20.22
N GLU A 185 -9.54 -1.68 -19.07
CA GLU A 185 -9.17 -0.38 -18.48
C GLU A 185 -7.88 -0.44 -17.63
N ARG A 186 -6.82 -1.00 -18.20
CA ARG A 186 -5.49 -0.91 -17.62
C ARG A 186 -4.75 0.31 -18.15
N VAL A 187 -4.93 1.44 -17.50
CA VAL A 187 -4.11 2.60 -17.81
C VAL A 187 -2.80 2.50 -17.03
N ALA A 188 -1.67 2.39 -17.71
CA ALA A 188 -0.31 2.31 -17.13
C ALA A 188 -0.12 1.19 -16.08
N GLY A 189 -0.86 0.08 -16.17
CA GLY A 189 -0.75 -1.05 -15.24
C GLY A 189 -1.54 -0.90 -13.94
N VAL A 190 -2.34 0.16 -13.78
CA VAL A 190 -3.26 0.36 -12.64
C VAL A 190 -4.65 -0.09 -13.03
N TYR A 191 -5.28 -0.85 -12.15
CA TYR A 191 -6.72 -1.11 -12.27
C TYR A 191 -7.50 0.11 -11.79
N LYS A 192 -8.60 0.40 -12.48
CA LYS A 192 -9.51 1.47 -12.12
C LYS A 192 -10.93 0.96 -11.97
N THR A 193 -11.70 1.64 -11.13
CA THR A 193 -13.16 1.47 -11.08
C THR A 193 -13.79 2.14 -12.31
N PRO A 194 -15.09 1.88 -12.61
CA PRO A 194 -15.80 2.61 -13.64
C PRO A 194 -15.82 4.14 -13.47
N MET A 195 -15.66 4.62 -12.24
CA MET A 195 -15.52 6.06 -11.93
C MET A 195 -14.10 6.59 -12.14
N GLY A 196 -13.16 5.73 -12.52
CA GLY A 196 -11.75 6.09 -12.76
C GLY A 196 -10.86 6.09 -11.54
N THR A 197 -11.36 5.70 -10.36
CA THR A 197 -10.58 5.59 -9.12
C THR A 197 -9.53 4.49 -9.24
N SER A 198 -8.29 4.80 -8.88
CA SER A 198 -7.19 3.84 -8.91
C SER A 198 -7.31 2.81 -7.79
N LEU A 199 -6.99 1.53 -8.09
CA LEU A 199 -6.95 0.47 -7.09
C LEU A 199 -5.51 0.06 -6.78
N SER A 200 -5.19 0.05 -5.50
CA SER A 200 -3.99 -0.56 -4.94
C SER A 200 -4.36 -1.92 -4.37
N ILE A 201 -3.92 -3.00 -5.04
CA ILE A 201 -4.26 -4.38 -4.68
C ILE A 201 -3.04 -5.00 -4.03
N GLY A 202 -2.99 -4.98 -2.69
CA GLY A 202 -1.81 -5.37 -1.95
C GLY A 202 -1.86 -6.78 -1.36
N SER A 203 -0.71 -7.46 -1.37
CA SER A 203 -0.49 -8.70 -0.62
C SER A 203 -0.13 -8.42 0.84
N GLY A 204 0.42 -7.24 1.12
CA GLY A 204 0.76 -6.77 2.45
C GLY A 204 -0.41 -6.13 3.20
N TYR A 205 -1.51 -5.84 2.53
CA TYR A 205 -2.70 -5.31 3.18
C TYR A 205 -3.34 -6.34 4.11
N GLY A 206 -3.51 -5.94 5.36
CA GLY A 206 -4.01 -6.78 6.44
C GLY A 206 -5.51 -7.08 6.32
N ILE A 207 -6.06 -7.57 7.43
CA ILE A 207 -7.49 -7.88 7.56
C ILE A 207 -8.18 -6.98 8.58
N THR A 208 -7.43 -6.24 9.37
CA THR A 208 -7.96 -5.32 10.39
C THR A 208 -8.52 -4.05 9.74
N GLY A 209 -9.57 -3.52 10.32
CA GLY A 209 -10.18 -2.26 9.93
C GLY A 209 -9.79 -1.11 10.85
N PRO A 210 -10.53 0.00 10.80
CA PRO A 210 -10.32 1.16 11.65
C PRO A 210 -10.22 0.78 13.14
N ALA A 211 -9.27 1.40 13.83
CA ALA A 211 -8.96 1.10 15.25
C ALA A 211 -8.68 -0.38 15.54
N GLY A 212 -8.18 -1.14 14.55
CA GLY A 212 -7.83 -2.56 14.70
C GLY A 212 -9.05 -3.50 14.71
N VAL A 213 -10.23 -3.04 14.35
CA VAL A 213 -11.46 -3.86 14.36
C VAL A 213 -11.40 -4.93 13.28
N ALA A 214 -11.67 -6.18 13.65
CA ALA A 214 -11.79 -7.26 12.68
C ALA A 214 -13.03 -7.08 11.79
N PRO A 215 -12.99 -7.48 10.51
CA PRO A 215 -14.17 -7.44 9.66
C PRO A 215 -15.21 -8.46 10.13
N ALA A 216 -16.47 -8.26 9.76
CA ALA A 216 -17.50 -9.27 9.94
C ALA A 216 -17.16 -10.56 9.16
N ALA A 217 -17.70 -11.69 9.58
CA ALA A 217 -17.48 -12.97 8.90
C ALA A 217 -17.95 -12.87 7.44
N GLY A 218 -17.09 -13.24 6.49
CA GLY A 218 -17.37 -13.14 5.05
C GLY A 218 -17.15 -11.74 4.46
N PHE A 219 -16.46 -10.84 5.18
CA PHE A 219 -16.12 -9.51 4.71
C PHE A 219 -14.59 -9.27 4.79
N VAL A 220 -14.13 -8.27 4.05
CA VAL A 220 -12.81 -7.66 4.17
C VAL A 220 -12.96 -6.15 4.19
N TRP A 221 -11.97 -5.46 4.76
CA TRP A 221 -11.92 -4.01 4.71
C TRP A 221 -11.33 -3.52 3.38
N ALA A 222 -11.91 -2.46 2.85
CA ALA A 222 -11.33 -1.60 1.83
C ALA A 222 -11.26 -0.19 2.37
N PHE A 223 -10.20 0.52 2.03
CA PHE A 223 -9.99 1.90 2.44
C PHE A 223 -9.83 2.79 1.21
N MET A 224 -10.16 4.06 1.36
CA MET A 224 -9.93 5.08 0.34
C MET A 224 -9.25 6.30 0.96
N THR A 225 -8.21 6.76 0.28
CA THR A 225 -7.42 7.94 0.65
C THR A 225 -7.27 8.88 -0.53
N SER A 226 -6.79 10.08 -0.28
CA SER A 226 -6.23 10.93 -1.34
C SER A 226 -5.07 10.22 -2.05
N PRO A 227 -4.59 10.74 -3.20
CA PRO A 227 -3.46 10.16 -3.92
C PRO A 227 -2.24 9.99 -3.00
N ILE A 228 -1.76 8.75 -2.91
CA ILE A 228 -0.61 8.41 -2.08
C ILE A 228 0.71 8.61 -2.83
N THR A 229 1.71 9.15 -2.14
CA THR A 229 3.09 9.23 -2.62
C THR A 229 3.96 8.30 -1.79
N VAL A 230 4.70 7.42 -2.44
CA VAL A 230 5.71 6.56 -1.81
C VAL A 230 7.09 7.14 -2.10
N TRP A 231 7.77 7.50 -1.04
CA TRP A 231 9.12 8.04 -1.04
C TRP A 231 10.10 6.91 -0.80
N ARG A 232 11.17 6.85 -1.61
CA ARG A 232 12.19 5.80 -1.47
C ARG A 232 13.59 6.35 -1.70
N SER A 233 14.55 5.86 -0.93
CA SER A 233 15.95 6.26 -1.05
C SER A 233 16.67 5.59 -2.23
N GLY A 234 16.11 4.50 -2.74
CA GLY A 234 16.86 3.49 -3.46
C GLY A 234 17.72 2.65 -2.51
N ILE A 235 18.25 1.54 -3.01
CA ILE A 235 19.09 0.65 -2.20
C ILE A 235 20.35 1.39 -1.80
N LEU A 236 20.59 1.50 -0.50
CA LEU A 236 21.73 2.23 0.04
C LEU A 236 23.06 1.60 -0.37
N PRO A 237 24.13 2.41 -0.54
CA PRO A 237 25.46 1.89 -0.83
C PRO A 237 25.90 0.89 0.22
N GLN A 238 26.27 -0.29 -0.20
CA GLN A 238 26.75 -1.34 0.66
C GLN A 238 28.29 -1.28 0.78
N PRO A 239 28.86 -1.62 1.92
CA PRO A 239 30.32 -1.76 2.05
C PRO A 239 30.85 -2.81 1.07
N ASP A 240 32.14 -2.70 0.72
CA ASP A 240 32.81 -3.70 -0.13
C ASP A 240 32.55 -5.10 0.44
N PRO A 241 32.12 -6.08 -0.38
CA PRO A 241 31.91 -7.45 0.06
C PRO A 241 33.09 -8.05 0.83
N ARG A 242 34.31 -7.59 0.55
CA ARG A 242 35.51 -8.01 1.30
C ARG A 242 35.50 -7.57 2.77
N GLN A 243 34.78 -6.50 3.10
CA GLN A 243 34.63 -5.99 4.46
C GLN A 243 33.56 -6.75 5.25
N THR A 244 32.66 -7.44 4.54
CA THR A 244 31.58 -8.23 5.13
C THR A 244 31.93 -9.70 5.32
N LEU A 245 33.19 -10.09 5.04
CA LEU A 245 33.70 -11.43 5.26
C LEU A 245 34.12 -11.62 6.72
N ASP A 246 33.38 -12.42 7.45
CA ASP A 246 33.83 -12.94 8.76
C ASP A 246 34.86 -14.04 8.54
N ARG A 247 36.12 -13.69 8.73
CA ARG A 247 37.26 -14.62 8.56
C ARG A 247 37.34 -15.69 9.65
N THR A 248 36.76 -15.42 10.81
CA THR A 248 36.76 -16.36 11.94
C THR A 248 35.83 -17.53 11.67
N LEU A 249 34.67 -17.21 11.13
CA LEU A 249 33.65 -18.19 10.79
C LEU A 249 33.66 -18.60 9.30
N ASN A 250 34.53 -17.99 8.51
CA ASN A 250 34.58 -18.17 7.06
C ASN A 250 33.20 -18.00 6.39
N GLN A 251 32.51 -16.89 6.75
CA GLN A 251 31.14 -16.59 6.31
C GLN A 251 31.04 -15.19 5.74
N TRP A 252 30.23 -15.05 4.70
CA TRP A 252 29.75 -13.77 4.23
C TRP A 252 28.57 -13.33 5.09
N ASP A 253 28.57 -12.08 5.55
CA ASP A 253 27.41 -11.42 6.18
C ASP A 253 27.08 -10.18 5.36
N VAL A 254 26.05 -10.28 4.52
CA VAL A 254 25.70 -9.28 3.53
C VAL A 254 24.30 -8.73 3.81
N VAL A 255 24.16 -7.41 3.73
CA VAL A 255 22.94 -6.67 4.01
C VAL A 255 22.59 -5.83 2.80
N ALA A 256 21.32 -5.69 2.49
CA ALA A 256 20.77 -4.68 1.58
C ALA A 256 19.68 -3.92 2.32
N GLU A 257 19.71 -2.61 2.21
CA GLU A 257 18.83 -1.71 2.96
C GLU A 257 18.24 -0.65 2.02
N GLU A 258 17.00 -0.31 2.25
CA GLU A 258 16.32 0.80 1.59
C GLU A 258 15.41 1.50 2.59
N VAL A 259 15.32 2.83 2.48
CA VAL A 259 14.48 3.64 3.35
C VAL A 259 13.25 4.09 2.57
N PHE A 260 12.11 3.95 3.21
CA PHE A 260 10.81 4.35 2.68
C PHE A 260 10.13 5.35 3.61
N ALA A 261 9.25 6.14 3.02
CA ALA A 261 8.20 6.86 3.72
C ALA A 261 6.98 6.92 2.78
N HIS A 262 5.80 7.19 3.32
CA HIS A 262 4.63 7.39 2.50
C HIS A 262 3.79 8.54 3.05
N THR A 263 3.13 9.24 2.16
CA THR A 263 2.32 10.41 2.48
C THR A 263 1.08 10.43 1.61
N TRP A 264 -0.01 10.93 2.14
CA TRP A 264 -1.17 11.38 1.37
C TRP A 264 -1.64 12.72 1.91
N ASP A 265 -2.29 13.53 1.09
CA ASP A 265 -2.52 14.94 1.39
C ASP A 265 -3.51 15.11 2.55
N CYS A 266 -4.74 14.71 2.39
CA CYS A 266 -5.74 14.89 3.43
C CYS A 266 -5.72 13.76 4.47
N PRO A 267 -5.89 14.07 5.76
CA PRO A 267 -5.93 13.07 6.81
C PRO A 267 -7.15 12.14 6.71
N ASP A 268 -8.16 12.53 5.91
CA ASP A 268 -9.39 11.77 5.76
C ASP A 268 -9.14 10.41 5.12
N VAL A 269 -9.49 9.38 5.86
CA VAL A 269 -9.48 8.00 5.43
C VAL A 269 -10.89 7.46 5.54
N PHE A 270 -11.41 6.92 4.46
CA PHE A 270 -12.72 6.27 4.44
C PHE A 270 -12.53 4.76 4.40
N ALA A 271 -13.40 4.03 5.09
CA ALA A 271 -13.34 2.59 5.20
C ALA A 271 -14.71 1.94 4.99
N VAL A 272 -14.74 0.82 4.29
CA VAL A 272 -15.96 0.04 4.08
C VAL A 272 -15.68 -1.46 4.19
N GLN A 273 -16.65 -2.21 4.64
CA GLN A 273 -16.60 -3.67 4.59
C GLN A 273 -17.14 -4.19 3.26
N VAL A 274 -16.28 -4.89 2.50
CA VAL A 274 -16.61 -5.49 1.22
C VAL A 274 -16.92 -6.96 1.42
N PRO A 275 -18.12 -7.47 1.04
CA PRO A 275 -18.44 -8.89 1.14
C PRO A 275 -17.61 -9.71 0.15
N ILE A 276 -16.99 -10.78 0.62
CA ILE A 276 -16.18 -11.71 -0.19
C ILE A 276 -16.90 -13.03 -0.49
N ALA A 277 -18.02 -13.30 0.16
CA ALA A 277 -18.87 -14.43 -0.19
C ALA A 277 -19.63 -14.13 -1.49
N ALA A 278 -19.72 -15.12 -2.38
CA ALA A 278 -20.64 -15.02 -3.50
C ALA A 278 -22.06 -14.79 -2.95
N PRO A 279 -22.86 -13.90 -3.57
CA PRO A 279 -24.26 -13.77 -3.16
C PRO A 279 -24.88 -15.17 -3.27
N ALA A 280 -25.57 -15.58 -2.20
CA ALA A 280 -26.30 -16.86 -2.24
C ALA A 280 -27.13 -16.85 -3.53
N THR A 281 -26.88 -17.79 -4.42
CA THR A 281 -27.65 -17.95 -5.65
C THR A 281 -29.12 -17.93 -5.25
N ALA A 282 -29.84 -16.91 -5.74
CA ALA A 282 -31.28 -16.89 -5.56
C ALA A 282 -31.82 -18.24 -5.99
N ALA A 283 -32.47 -18.95 -5.08
CA ALA A 283 -33.03 -20.25 -5.37
C ALA A 283 -33.87 -20.10 -6.63
N THR A 284 -33.53 -20.83 -7.70
CA THR A 284 -34.29 -20.87 -8.93
C THR A 284 -35.72 -21.18 -8.55
N PRO A 285 -36.72 -20.32 -8.85
CA PRO A 285 -38.09 -20.63 -8.54
C PRO A 285 -38.43 -21.97 -9.22
N ALA A 286 -38.92 -22.90 -8.43
CA ALA A 286 -39.39 -24.18 -8.98
C ALA A 286 -40.43 -23.84 -10.03
N VAL A 287 -40.14 -24.21 -11.27
CA VAL A 287 -41.10 -24.11 -12.38
C VAL A 287 -42.23 -25.09 -12.06
N PRO A 288 -43.50 -24.65 -12.04
CA PRO A 288 -44.64 -25.48 -11.71
C PRO A 288 -44.89 -26.56 -12.77
#